data_2ab82cbcfd80a505b5ff7a50a3c67a75
#
_entry.id   2ab82cbcfd80a505b5ff7a50a3c67a75
#
_cell.length_a   1.000
_cell.length_b   1.000
_cell.length_c   1.000
_cell.angle_alpha   90.00
_cell.angle_beta   90.00
_cell.angle_gamma   90.00
#
_symmetry.space_group_name_H-M   'P 1'
#
loop_
_entity.id
_entity.type
_entity.pdbx_description
1 polymer ?
#
loop_
_entity_poly.entity_id
_entity_poly.type
_entity_poly.pdbx_seq_one_letter_code
_entity_poly.pdbx_strand_id
1 'polypeptide(L)'
;MTEFEKIYQNYNPRQAALDEARALLTAAAKAAMADGALPEAELPAFIVEIPADTKNGDIASNIAMAGARSWRKAPKMIADALLAHLPSIENSVFAKVEVAGPGFINLFLAPSFWASVVLGACSNKEYGRTDHARAPSTMWNSFPPTPPAYAHGQRPRRRSGRLSVRCAGLVRL
;
A
#
# COMPACT_ATOMS: atom_id res chain seq x y z
N MET A 1 8.87 2.27 -20.81
CA MET A 1 8.08 1.65 -19.73
C MET A 1 7.75 2.74 -18.73
N THR A 2 6.50 3.11 -18.63
CA THR A 2 6.05 4.07 -17.62
C THR A 2 6.10 3.43 -16.22
N GLU A 3 6.19 4.24 -15.16
CA GLU A 3 6.13 3.74 -13.77
C GLU A 3 4.86 2.90 -13.56
N PHE A 4 3.78 3.22 -14.24
CA PHE A 4 2.55 2.44 -14.23
C PHE A 4 2.73 1.00 -14.75
N GLU A 5 3.51 0.78 -15.82
CA GLU A 5 3.78 -0.57 -16.34
C GLU A 5 4.57 -1.44 -15.37
N LYS A 6 5.44 -0.85 -14.55
CA LYS A 6 6.18 -1.59 -13.50
C LYS A 6 5.27 -2.11 -12.39
N ILE A 7 4.23 -1.35 -12.05
CA ILE A 7 3.24 -1.74 -11.03
C ILE A 7 2.47 -2.99 -11.47
N TYR A 8 2.21 -3.14 -12.78
CA TYR A 8 1.51 -4.32 -13.32
C TYR A 8 2.32 -5.61 -13.29
N GLN A 9 3.64 -5.51 -13.32
CA GLN A 9 4.51 -6.67 -13.21
C GLN A 9 4.60 -7.19 -11.77
N ASN A 10 4.24 -6.37 -10.79
CA ASN A 10 4.15 -6.78 -9.40
C ASN A 10 2.77 -7.36 -9.09
N TYR A 11 2.73 -8.61 -8.62
CA TYR A 11 1.51 -9.28 -8.14
C TYR A 11 0.87 -8.59 -6.93
N ASN A 12 1.53 -7.59 -6.36
CA ASN A 12 1.07 -6.83 -5.20
C ASN A 12 1.18 -5.31 -5.45
N PRO A 13 0.20 -4.71 -6.15
CA PRO A 13 0.20 -3.26 -6.43
C PRO A 13 0.20 -2.41 -5.16
N ARG A 14 -0.37 -2.93 -4.08
CA ARG A 14 -0.36 -2.27 -2.76
C ARG A 14 1.07 -2.12 -2.22
N GLN A 15 1.88 -3.18 -2.30
CA GLN A 15 3.27 -3.12 -1.87
C GLN A 15 4.08 -2.15 -2.73
N ALA A 16 3.86 -2.17 -4.04
CA ALA A 16 4.51 -1.24 -4.96
C ALA A 16 4.21 0.23 -4.61
N ALA A 17 2.96 0.56 -4.27
CA ALA A 17 2.59 1.91 -3.83
C ALA A 17 3.25 2.30 -2.50
N LEU A 18 3.39 1.38 -1.54
CA LEU A 18 4.11 1.63 -0.28
C LEU A 18 5.60 1.87 -0.51
N ASP A 19 6.22 1.10 -1.41
CA ASP A 19 7.64 1.22 -1.75
C ASP A 19 7.91 2.54 -2.51
N GLU A 20 7.00 2.94 -3.39
CA GLU A 20 7.06 4.23 -4.08
C GLU A 20 6.89 5.40 -3.11
N ALA A 21 5.95 5.32 -2.16
CA ALA A 21 5.79 6.31 -1.09
C ALA A 21 7.08 6.47 -0.27
N ARG A 22 7.72 5.34 0.08
CA ARG A 22 8.98 5.34 0.81
C ARG A 22 10.11 5.98 0.00
N ALA A 23 10.22 5.66 -1.29
CA ALA A 23 11.21 6.24 -2.18
C ALA A 23 11.03 7.75 -2.33
N LEU A 24 9.79 8.21 -2.54
CA LEU A 24 9.41 9.60 -2.67
C LEU A 24 9.76 10.41 -1.42
N LEU A 25 9.40 9.93 -0.24
CA LEU A 25 9.71 10.58 1.03
C LEU A 25 11.23 10.60 1.33
N THR A 26 11.93 9.55 0.95
CA THR A 26 13.41 9.49 1.07
C THR A 26 14.07 10.49 0.14
N ALA A 27 13.59 10.65 -1.09
CA ALA A 27 14.08 11.64 -2.04
C ALA A 27 13.83 13.08 -1.53
N ALA A 28 12.62 13.34 -1.01
CA ALA A 28 12.27 14.62 -0.41
C ALA A 28 13.18 14.97 0.77
N ALA A 29 13.47 14.00 1.65
CA ALA A 29 14.37 14.22 2.78
C ALA A 29 15.80 14.54 2.35
N LYS A 30 16.30 13.84 1.33
CA LYS A 30 17.64 14.12 0.75
C LYS A 30 17.68 15.49 0.11
N ALA A 31 16.66 15.91 -0.63
CA ALA A 31 16.56 17.22 -1.23
C ALA A 31 16.53 18.34 -0.16
N ALA A 32 15.71 18.17 0.88
CA ALA A 32 15.61 19.11 1.99
C ALA A 32 16.93 19.24 2.79
N MET A 33 17.71 18.18 2.89
CA MET A 33 19.06 18.23 3.48
C MET A 33 20.05 18.95 2.56
N ALA A 34 20.01 18.68 1.25
CA ALA A 34 20.88 19.32 0.28
C ALA A 34 20.66 20.83 0.20
N ASP A 35 19.41 21.29 0.30
CA ASP A 35 19.04 22.71 0.32
C ASP A 35 19.24 23.38 1.70
N GLY A 36 19.71 22.63 2.70
CA GLY A 36 19.94 23.16 4.05
C GLY A 36 18.65 23.41 4.85
N ALA A 37 17.48 23.05 4.33
CA ALA A 37 16.23 23.16 5.06
C ALA A 37 16.16 22.20 6.25
N LEU A 38 16.84 21.06 6.13
CA LEU A 38 17.07 20.11 7.23
C LEU A 38 18.57 19.94 7.46
N PRO A 39 19.01 19.75 8.72
CA PRO A 39 20.41 19.44 9.01
C PRO A 39 20.83 18.13 8.34
N GLU A 40 22.08 18.07 7.88
CA GLU A 40 22.66 16.80 7.42
C GLU A 40 22.70 15.81 8.58
N ALA A 41 21.91 14.76 8.48
CA ALA A 41 21.86 13.68 9.45
C ALA A 41 21.49 12.37 8.74
N GLU A 42 21.76 11.27 9.41
CA GLU A 42 21.33 9.97 8.94
C GLU A 42 19.79 9.92 8.86
N LEU A 43 19.27 9.33 7.77
CA LEU A 43 17.82 9.15 7.59
C LEU A 43 17.27 8.28 8.72
N PRO A 44 16.24 8.75 9.43
CA PRO A 44 15.63 7.98 10.49
C PRO A 44 14.95 6.73 9.92
N ALA A 45 14.89 5.68 10.70
CA ALA A 45 14.00 4.55 10.40
C ALA A 45 12.55 5.02 10.56
N PHE A 46 11.79 5.01 9.49
CA PHE A 46 10.38 5.43 9.46
C PHE A 46 9.48 4.34 8.90
N ILE A 47 8.21 4.42 9.26
CA ILE A 47 7.18 3.48 8.85
C ILE A 47 6.31 4.14 7.78
N VAL A 48 5.97 3.36 6.77
CA VAL A 48 4.95 3.68 5.77
C VAL A 48 3.90 2.60 5.86
N GLU A 49 2.67 3.00 6.16
CA GLU A 49 1.57 2.07 6.43
C GLU A 49 0.26 2.58 5.84
N ILE A 50 -0.74 1.71 5.79
CA ILE A 50 -2.09 2.08 5.40
C ILE A 50 -2.84 2.44 6.66
N PRO A 51 -3.34 3.68 6.77
CA PRO A 51 -4.10 4.11 7.94
C PRO A 51 -5.41 3.33 8.07
N ALA A 52 -5.84 3.13 9.32
CA ALA A 52 -7.11 2.46 9.60
C ALA A 52 -8.33 3.32 9.19
N ASP A 53 -8.19 4.64 9.26
CA ASP A 53 -9.23 5.60 8.84
C ASP A 53 -8.89 6.17 7.47
N THR A 54 -9.77 5.98 6.51
CA THR A 54 -9.65 6.48 5.12
C THR A 54 -9.59 7.99 5.02
N LYS A 55 -10.03 8.72 6.04
CA LYS A 55 -9.88 10.19 6.11
C LYS A 55 -8.41 10.63 6.15
N ASN A 56 -7.53 9.76 6.62
CA ASN A 56 -6.10 10.01 6.69
C ASN A 56 -5.35 9.60 5.41
N GLY A 57 -6.05 9.48 4.30
CA GLY A 57 -5.50 9.09 3.01
C GLY A 57 -5.38 7.56 2.83
N ASP A 58 -4.73 7.17 1.75
CA ASP A 58 -4.51 5.75 1.41
C ASP A 58 -3.22 5.20 2.02
N ILE A 59 -2.24 6.08 2.23
CA ILE A 59 -0.93 5.74 2.83
C ILE A 59 -0.55 6.85 3.80
N ALA A 60 -0.01 6.47 4.95
CA ALA A 60 0.49 7.39 5.97
C ALA A 60 1.94 7.08 6.34
N SER A 61 2.72 8.12 6.65
CA SER A 61 4.09 7.97 7.11
C SER A 61 4.37 8.83 8.32
N ASN A 62 5.19 8.32 9.23
CA ASN A 62 5.66 8.99 10.44
C ASN A 62 7.07 9.59 10.32
N ILE A 63 7.59 9.76 9.10
CA ILE A 63 8.97 10.18 8.84
C ILE A 63 9.36 11.47 9.59
N ALA A 64 8.48 12.47 9.66
CA ALA A 64 8.77 13.72 10.34
C ALA A 64 8.85 13.55 11.86
N MET A 65 8.04 12.67 12.43
CA MET A 65 8.08 12.34 13.86
C MET A 65 9.33 11.52 14.20
N ALA A 66 9.66 10.52 13.38
CA ALA A 66 10.84 9.70 13.54
C ALA A 66 12.12 10.54 13.42
N GLY A 67 12.12 11.52 12.50
CA GLY A 67 13.24 12.41 12.23
C GLY A 67 13.42 13.57 13.21
N ALA A 68 12.46 13.82 14.11
CA ALA A 68 12.51 14.96 15.03
C ALA A 68 13.77 15.00 15.90
N ARG A 69 14.27 13.82 16.31
CA ARG A 69 15.53 13.71 17.09
C ARG A 69 16.77 13.93 16.21
N SER A 70 16.81 13.32 15.03
CA SER A 70 17.95 13.40 14.11
C SER A 70 18.12 14.81 13.57
N TRP A 71 17.04 15.45 13.16
CA TRP A 71 17.06 16.80 12.59
C TRP A 71 16.87 17.92 13.61
N ARG A 72 16.64 17.59 14.89
CA ARG A 72 16.47 18.56 16.00
C ARG A 72 15.48 19.69 15.69
N LYS A 73 14.42 19.37 14.98
CA LYS A 73 13.33 20.28 14.62
C LYS A 73 11.98 19.72 15.06
N ALA A 74 11.00 20.61 15.19
CA ALA A 74 9.64 20.18 15.47
C ALA A 74 9.11 19.31 14.30
N PRO A 75 8.38 18.21 14.56
CA PRO A 75 7.90 17.32 13.51
C PRO A 75 7.08 18.02 12.43
N LYS A 76 6.27 19.02 12.81
CA LYS A 76 5.49 19.80 11.85
C LYS A 76 6.38 20.60 10.90
N MET A 77 7.43 21.23 11.40
CA MET A 77 8.39 21.97 10.56
C MET A 77 9.13 21.04 9.60
N ILE A 78 9.44 19.82 10.05
CA ILE A 78 10.09 18.81 9.21
C ILE A 78 9.11 18.38 8.11
N ALA A 79 7.84 18.12 8.45
CA ALA A 79 6.83 17.73 7.48
C ALA A 79 6.60 18.83 6.42
N ASP A 80 6.52 20.09 6.84
CA ASP A 80 6.39 21.23 5.93
C ASP A 80 7.63 21.37 5.02
N ALA A 81 8.84 21.18 5.55
CA ALA A 81 10.07 21.16 4.76
C ALA A 81 10.12 20.01 3.77
N LEU A 82 9.67 18.82 4.16
CA LEU A 82 9.57 17.66 3.25
C LEU A 82 8.58 17.92 2.12
N LEU A 83 7.42 18.53 2.41
CA LEU A 83 6.46 18.90 1.38
C LEU A 83 7.01 19.92 0.39
N ALA A 84 7.75 20.92 0.87
CA ALA A 84 8.35 21.95 0.01
C ALA A 84 9.40 21.36 -0.96
N HIS A 85 10.07 20.26 -0.57
CA HIS A 85 11.11 19.60 -1.35
C HIS A 85 10.63 18.27 -1.97
N LEU A 86 9.31 18.06 -2.02
CA LEU A 86 8.76 16.87 -2.66
C LEU A 86 9.07 16.91 -4.15
N PRO A 87 9.58 15.82 -4.74
CA PRO A 87 9.67 15.73 -6.20
C PRO A 87 8.29 15.89 -6.83
N SER A 88 8.25 16.33 -8.09
CA SER A 88 6.98 16.46 -8.82
C SER A 88 6.18 15.15 -8.79
N ILE A 89 4.95 15.24 -8.27
CA ILE A 89 4.03 14.09 -8.18
C ILE A 89 3.24 13.86 -9.47
N GLU A 90 3.42 14.69 -10.51
CA GLU A 90 2.65 14.62 -11.76
C GLU A 90 2.76 13.26 -12.47
N ASN A 91 3.90 12.58 -12.31
CA ASN A 91 4.16 11.25 -12.89
C ASN A 91 4.16 10.12 -11.84
N SER A 92 3.75 10.40 -10.61
CA SER A 92 3.68 9.39 -9.55
C SER A 92 2.28 8.78 -9.45
N VAL A 93 2.16 7.71 -8.66
CA VAL A 93 0.86 7.10 -8.35
C VAL A 93 0.01 7.94 -7.38
N PHE A 94 0.54 9.06 -6.89
CA PHE A 94 -0.11 9.91 -5.91
C PHE A 94 -0.76 11.14 -6.57
N ALA A 95 -1.99 11.44 -6.14
CA ALA A 95 -2.69 12.65 -6.56
C ALA A 95 -2.43 13.82 -5.61
N LYS A 96 -2.20 13.53 -4.33
CA LYS A 96 -2.09 14.55 -3.28
C LYS A 96 -1.28 14.05 -2.10
N VAL A 97 -0.57 14.98 -1.46
CA VAL A 97 0.17 14.73 -0.21
C VAL A 97 -0.21 15.82 0.79
N GLU A 98 -0.54 15.45 2.01
CA GLU A 98 -0.95 16.37 3.07
C GLU A 98 -0.22 16.09 4.38
N VAL A 99 -0.01 17.13 5.18
CA VAL A 99 0.45 16.98 6.57
C VAL A 99 -0.75 16.94 7.50
N ALA A 100 -0.80 15.94 8.36
CA ALA A 100 -1.86 15.79 9.35
C ALA A 100 -1.29 15.72 10.78
N GLY A 101 -2.05 16.30 11.72
CA GLY A 101 -1.74 16.22 13.14
C GLY A 101 -0.34 16.73 13.50
N PRO A 102 0.40 15.99 14.33
CA PRO A 102 1.70 16.41 14.85
C PRO A 102 2.87 16.24 13.86
N GLY A 103 2.63 15.83 12.61
CA GLY A 103 3.68 15.61 11.62
C GLY A 103 3.56 14.27 10.88
N PHE A 104 2.36 13.72 10.78
CA PHE A 104 2.09 12.62 9.86
C PHE A 104 2.00 13.16 8.43
N ILE A 105 2.54 12.42 7.49
CA ILE A 105 2.40 12.72 6.06
C ILE A 105 1.45 11.70 5.46
N ASN A 106 0.32 12.20 4.96
CA ASN A 106 -0.73 11.40 4.33
C ASN A 106 -0.64 11.54 2.82
N LEU A 107 -0.64 10.42 2.12
CA LEU A 107 -0.60 10.35 0.67
C LEU A 107 -1.90 9.75 0.13
N PHE A 108 -2.44 10.37 -0.89
CA PHE A 108 -3.67 9.96 -1.57
C PHE A 108 -3.32 9.42 -2.95
N LEU A 109 -3.76 8.21 -3.24
CA LEU A 109 -3.54 7.57 -4.53
C LEU A 109 -4.38 8.22 -5.63
N ALA A 110 -3.81 8.34 -6.81
CA ALA A 110 -4.53 8.87 -7.97
C ALA A 110 -5.63 7.89 -8.42
N PRO A 111 -6.78 8.38 -8.92
CA PRO A 111 -7.81 7.51 -9.50
C PRO A 111 -7.29 6.64 -10.64
N SER A 112 -6.30 7.12 -11.39
CA SER A 112 -5.59 6.38 -12.44
C SER A 112 -4.89 5.13 -11.91
N PHE A 113 -4.36 5.16 -10.69
CA PHE A 113 -3.77 3.99 -10.03
C PHE A 113 -4.81 2.87 -9.89
N TRP A 114 -5.99 3.18 -9.36
CA TRP A 114 -7.04 2.19 -9.18
C TRP A 114 -7.55 1.63 -10.51
N ALA A 115 -7.73 2.49 -11.51
CA ALA A 115 -8.08 2.06 -12.87
C ALA A 115 -7.01 1.11 -13.43
N SER A 116 -5.75 1.44 -13.20
CA SER A 116 -4.63 0.63 -13.64
C SER A 116 -4.61 -0.75 -12.97
N VAL A 117 -4.84 -0.83 -11.68
CA VAL A 117 -4.93 -2.11 -10.93
C VAL A 117 -6.05 -3.00 -11.49
N VAL A 118 -7.22 -2.42 -11.78
CA VAL A 118 -8.35 -3.17 -12.37
C VAL A 118 -8.00 -3.70 -13.75
N LEU A 119 -7.43 -2.87 -14.61
CA LEU A 119 -7.01 -3.28 -15.96
C LEU A 119 -5.93 -4.37 -15.90
N GLY A 120 -4.96 -4.24 -15.00
CA GLY A 120 -3.94 -5.26 -14.76
C GLY A 120 -4.52 -6.59 -14.30
N ALA A 121 -5.48 -6.55 -13.36
CA ALA A 121 -6.17 -7.75 -12.89
C ALA A 121 -6.98 -8.44 -13.99
N CYS A 122 -7.61 -7.67 -14.89
CA CYS A 122 -8.37 -8.21 -16.02
C CYS A 122 -7.46 -8.79 -17.11
N SER A 123 -6.31 -8.20 -17.34
CA SER A 123 -5.38 -8.59 -18.41
C SER A 123 -4.48 -9.76 -18.02
N ASN A 124 -4.19 -9.90 -16.73
CA ASN A 124 -3.28 -10.93 -16.23
C ASN A 124 -4.05 -12.11 -15.65
N LYS A 125 -4.06 -13.25 -16.34
CA LYS A 125 -4.68 -14.50 -15.86
C LYS A 125 -4.07 -15.06 -14.59
N GLU A 126 -2.84 -14.68 -14.27
CA GLU A 126 -2.09 -15.10 -13.09
C GLU A 126 -2.20 -14.07 -11.94
N TYR A 127 -3.03 -13.02 -12.10
CA TYR A 127 -3.21 -11.99 -11.08
C TYR A 127 -3.71 -12.59 -9.76
N GLY A 128 -3.01 -12.25 -8.66
CA GLY A 128 -3.33 -12.81 -7.33
C GLY A 128 -2.80 -14.22 -7.08
N ARG A 129 -2.14 -14.84 -8.06
CA ARG A 129 -1.49 -16.13 -7.87
C ARG A 129 -0.19 -15.93 -7.09
N THR A 130 -0.12 -16.49 -5.92
CA THR A 130 1.08 -16.42 -5.06
C THR A 130 1.56 -17.83 -4.72
N ASP A 131 2.88 -18.01 -4.63
CA ASP A 131 3.48 -19.28 -4.19
C ASP A 131 3.37 -19.50 -2.66
N HIS A 132 2.75 -18.57 -1.93
CA HIS A 132 2.55 -18.70 -0.49
C HIS A 132 1.70 -19.92 -0.09
N ALA A 133 0.89 -20.44 -1.00
CA ALA A 133 0.13 -21.67 -0.78
C ALA A 133 1.00 -22.95 -0.84
N ARG A 134 2.27 -22.86 -1.21
CA ARG A 134 3.26 -23.94 -1.09
C ARG A 134 3.84 -24.09 0.31
N ALA A 135 3.21 -23.52 1.34
CA ALA A 135 3.54 -23.89 2.71
C ALA A 135 3.42 -25.42 2.86
N PRO A 136 4.42 -26.09 3.44
CA PRO A 136 4.40 -27.53 3.58
C PRO A 136 3.11 -27.97 4.26
N SER A 137 2.52 -29.07 3.79
CA SER A 137 1.21 -29.61 4.21
C SER A 137 1.08 -29.92 5.70
N THR A 138 2.10 -29.68 6.49
CA THR A 138 2.11 -29.78 7.95
C THR A 138 1.24 -28.75 8.66
N MET A 139 0.85 -27.63 7.99
CA MET A 139 -0.01 -26.63 8.62
C MET A 139 -1.49 -27.00 8.65
N TRP A 140 -1.96 -27.96 7.84
CA TRP A 140 -3.36 -28.36 7.84
C TRP A 140 -3.73 -29.31 8.99
N ASN A 141 -2.77 -29.93 9.66
CA ASN A 141 -2.99 -30.83 10.79
C ASN A 141 -2.99 -30.13 12.15
N SER A 142 -2.83 -28.81 12.19
CA SER A 142 -2.80 -28.05 13.45
C SER A 142 -4.15 -27.42 13.84
N PHE A 143 -5.22 -27.71 13.11
CA PHE A 143 -6.54 -27.42 13.63
C PHE A 143 -6.86 -28.46 14.72
N PRO A 144 -7.16 -28.03 15.94
CA PRO A 144 -7.63 -28.97 16.96
C PRO A 144 -8.82 -29.73 16.41
N PRO A 145 -8.94 -31.03 16.69
CA PRO A 145 -10.11 -31.79 16.27
C PRO A 145 -11.33 -31.04 16.78
N THR A 146 -12.25 -30.73 15.88
CA THR A 146 -13.55 -30.12 16.20
C THR A 146 -14.13 -30.86 17.40
N PRO A 147 -14.54 -30.18 18.48
CA PRO A 147 -15.14 -30.86 19.63
C PRO A 147 -16.36 -31.67 19.16
N PRO A 148 -16.63 -32.84 19.75
CA PRO A 148 -17.68 -33.76 19.31
C PRO A 148 -19.07 -33.27 19.72
N ALA A 149 -19.49 -32.09 19.26
CA ALA A 149 -20.78 -31.47 19.61
C ALA A 149 -21.81 -31.51 18.47
N TYR A 150 -21.59 -32.29 17.43
CA TYR A 150 -22.61 -32.53 16.38
C TYR A 150 -22.92 -34.01 16.20
N ALA A 151 -23.24 -34.69 17.31
CA ALA A 151 -23.89 -35.99 17.29
C ALA A 151 -25.42 -35.84 17.33
N HIS A 152 -26.00 -35.07 16.43
CA HIS A 152 -27.42 -35.16 16.08
C HIS A 152 -27.60 -34.87 14.59
N GLY A 153 -27.58 -35.90 13.85
CA GLY A 153 -28.26 -36.34 12.64
C GLY A 153 -28.85 -35.32 11.67
N GLN A 154 -28.12 -34.30 11.21
CA GLN A 154 -28.50 -33.61 9.97
C GLN A 154 -27.27 -33.22 9.18
N ARG A 155 -26.93 -34.01 8.16
CA ARG A 155 -25.97 -33.63 7.13
C ARG A 155 -26.55 -32.47 6.33
N PRO A 156 -25.89 -31.28 6.28
CA PRO A 156 -26.33 -30.28 5.32
C PRO A 156 -26.04 -30.81 3.91
N ARG A 157 -27.08 -30.84 3.08
CA ARG A 157 -27.00 -31.16 1.65
C ARG A 157 -25.99 -30.21 0.99
N ARG A 158 -24.90 -30.76 0.46
CA ARG A 158 -23.98 -30.03 -0.42
C ARG A 158 -24.78 -29.48 -1.61
N ARG A 159 -25.05 -28.19 -1.60
CA ARG A 159 -25.38 -27.47 -2.83
C ARG A 159 -24.09 -27.27 -3.59
N SER A 160 -23.87 -28.06 -4.62
CA SER A 160 -22.90 -27.81 -5.66
C SER A 160 -23.40 -26.64 -6.53
N GLY A 161 -23.15 -25.41 -6.06
CA GLY A 161 -23.36 -24.22 -6.85
C GLY A 161 -22.04 -23.85 -7.50
N ARG A 162 -21.85 -24.19 -8.77
CA ARG A 162 -20.84 -23.54 -9.60
C ARG A 162 -21.21 -22.07 -9.70
N LEU A 163 -20.46 -21.18 -9.03
CA LEU A 163 -20.47 -19.78 -9.37
C LEU A 163 -19.72 -19.61 -10.70
N SER A 164 -20.43 -19.62 -11.79
CA SER A 164 -19.94 -19.12 -13.07
C SER A 164 -20.17 -17.62 -13.07
N VAL A 165 -19.14 -16.83 -12.75
CA VAL A 165 -19.15 -15.41 -13.05
C VAL A 165 -19.00 -15.27 -14.57
N ARG A 166 -20.11 -15.07 -15.25
CA ARG A 166 -20.13 -14.63 -16.63
C ARG A 166 -19.82 -13.12 -16.61
N CYS A 167 -18.61 -12.75 -16.99
CA CYS A 167 -18.35 -11.40 -17.47
C CYS A 167 -19.12 -11.22 -18.78
N ALA A 168 -20.34 -10.75 -18.70
CA ALA A 168 -21.12 -10.34 -19.86
C ALA A 168 -20.60 -8.99 -20.32
N GLY A 169 -20.18 -8.94 -21.58
CA GLY A 169 -19.62 -7.83 -22.28
C GLY A 169 -20.36 -6.50 -22.09
N LEU A 170 -19.56 -5.51 -21.82
CA LEU A 170 -19.86 -4.09 -22.03
C LEU A 170 -18.63 -3.44 -22.66
N VAL A 171 -18.46 -3.70 -23.95
CA VAL A 171 -17.73 -2.81 -24.84
C VAL A 171 -18.62 -2.57 -26.05
N ARG A 172 -19.38 -1.47 -25.98
CA ARG A 172 -19.83 -0.67 -27.12
C ARG A 172 -20.09 0.73 -26.61
N LEU A 173 -19.22 1.60 -26.85
CA LEU A 173 -19.18 2.91 -27.47
C LEU A 173 -17.90 3.61 -27.08
#